data_9eeba964446a27ffcc2eabb646de8e54
#
_entry.id   9eeba964446a27ffcc2eabb646de8e54
#
_cell.length_a   1.000
_cell.length_b   1.000
_cell.length_c   1.000
_cell.angle_alpha   90.00
_cell.angle_beta   90.00
_cell.angle_gamma   90.00
#
_symmetry.space_group_name_H-M   'P 1'
#
loop_
_entity.id
_entity.type
_entity.pdbx_description
1 polymer ?
#
loop_
_entity_poly.entity_id
_entity_poly.type
_entity_poly.pdbx_seq_one_letter_code
_entity_poly.pdbx_strand_id
1 'polypeptide(L)'
;MAQTRNKNTEYEQFTRKVFAGLSSQKRVKTIKLQHNVKLLGNSGTRHQIDVYWEYEKDGQLHKVAIECKNYSKKVPIGKVRDFYGVLADIEGLQGIMITKAG
;
A
#
# COMPACT_ATOMS: atom_id res chain seq x y z
N MET A 1 8.99 22.92 17.29
CA MET A 1 8.71 22.53 16.71
C MET A 1 9.00 21.34 16.17
N ALA A 2 9.72 20.88 16.15
CA ALA A 2 10.16 19.73 15.49
C ALA A 2 9.41 18.49 15.76
N GLN A 3 8.55 18.56 16.70
CA GLN A 3 7.99 17.37 17.11
C GLN A 3 6.93 16.85 16.28
N THR A 4 6.24 17.68 15.57
CA THR A 4 5.12 17.20 14.78
C THR A 4 5.55 16.35 13.62
N ARG A 5 6.80 16.47 13.20
CA ARG A 5 7.23 15.68 12.08
C ARG A 5 7.46 14.22 12.40
N ASN A 6 7.42 13.86 13.67
CA ASN A 6 7.80 12.51 14.05
C ASN A 6 6.92 11.44 13.44
N LYS A 7 5.60 11.59 13.51
CA LYS A 7 4.72 10.58 12.96
C LYS A 7 4.81 10.51 11.45
N ASN A 8 4.90 11.65 10.79
CA ASN A 8 5.02 11.67 9.34
C ASN A 8 6.34 11.06 8.90
N THR A 9 7.40 11.38 9.60
CA THR A 9 8.72 10.85 9.27
C THR A 9 8.75 9.34 9.46
N GLU A 10 8.20 8.84 10.56
CA GLU A 10 8.16 7.41 10.82
C GLU A 10 7.31 6.69 9.78
N TYR A 11 6.19 7.28 9.42
CA TYR A 11 5.32 6.68 8.41
C TYR A 11 6.04 6.61 7.06
N GLU A 12 6.71 7.69 6.67
CA GLU A 12 7.45 7.71 5.43
C GLU A 12 8.59 6.70 5.43
N GLN A 13 9.29 6.58 6.54
CA GLN A 13 10.37 5.61 6.65
C GLN A 13 9.84 4.19 6.57
N PHE A 14 8.70 3.94 7.19
CA PHE A 14 8.07 2.63 7.13
C PHE A 14 7.69 2.29 5.69
N THR A 15 7.05 3.23 5.00
CA THR A 15 6.64 3.03 3.61
C THR A 15 7.86 2.80 2.71
N ARG A 16 8.95 3.52 2.95
CA ARG A 16 10.17 3.34 2.18
C ARG A 16 10.78 1.97 2.39
N LYS A 17 10.71 1.45 3.62
CA LYS A 17 11.22 0.12 3.88
C LYS A 17 10.42 -0.93 3.13
N VAL A 18 9.11 -0.78 3.12
CA VAL A 18 8.25 -1.69 2.37
C VAL A 18 8.60 -1.62 0.89
N PHE A 19 8.72 -0.41 0.36
CA PHE A 19 9.06 -0.21 -1.05
C PHE A 19 10.42 -0.85 -1.37
N ALA A 20 11.41 -0.61 -0.53
CA ALA A 20 12.76 -1.13 -0.75
C ALA A 20 12.77 -2.67 -0.73
N GLY A 21 12.00 -3.25 0.20
CA GLY A 21 11.90 -4.70 0.27
C GLY A 21 11.31 -5.30 -0.98
N LEU A 22 10.30 -4.64 -1.55
CA LEU A 22 9.69 -5.11 -2.78
C LEU A 22 10.60 -4.91 -3.97
N SER A 23 11.34 -3.79 -4.02
CA SER A 23 12.20 -3.54 -5.17
C SER A 23 13.40 -4.47 -5.20
N SER A 24 13.78 -5.03 -4.05
CA SER A 24 14.95 -5.92 -3.99
C SER A 24 14.58 -7.40 -4.05
N GLN A 25 13.29 -7.74 -3.96
CA GLN A 25 12.90 -9.14 -3.99
C GLN A 25 13.06 -9.72 -5.40
N LYS A 26 13.33 -11.02 -5.49
CA LYS A 26 13.63 -11.67 -6.76
C LYS A 26 12.80 -12.93 -7.02
N ARG A 27 11.80 -13.18 -6.18
CA ARG A 27 10.99 -14.39 -6.34
C ARG A 27 9.97 -14.26 -7.47
N VAL A 28 9.58 -13.05 -7.80
CA VAL A 28 8.63 -12.79 -8.86
C VAL A 28 9.19 -11.69 -9.74
N LYS A 29 8.62 -11.56 -10.94
CA LYS A 29 9.08 -10.53 -11.86
C LYS A 29 8.24 -9.27 -11.64
N THR A 30 8.85 -8.25 -11.07
CA THR A 30 8.17 -6.98 -10.86
C THR A 30 8.05 -6.25 -12.18
N ILE A 31 6.81 -5.90 -12.53
CA ILE A 31 6.51 -5.14 -13.74
C ILE A 31 6.45 -3.67 -13.43
N LYS A 32 5.84 -3.32 -12.30
CA LYS A 32 5.65 -1.93 -11.91
C LYS A 32 5.68 -1.83 -10.40
N LEU A 33 6.40 -0.84 -9.90
CA LEU A 33 6.43 -0.58 -8.47
C LEU A 33 6.44 0.92 -8.29
N GLN A 34 5.37 1.45 -7.71
CA GLN A 34 5.19 2.87 -7.51
C GLN A 34 4.74 3.12 -6.09
N HIS A 35 5.06 4.29 -5.57
CA HIS A 35 4.58 4.63 -4.26
C HIS A 35 3.85 5.96 -4.32
N ASN A 36 2.87 6.12 -3.45
CA ASN A 36 2.11 7.36 -3.31
C ASN A 36 1.43 7.73 -4.63
N VAL A 37 0.66 6.80 -5.17
CA VAL A 37 -0.03 7.00 -6.45
C VAL A 37 -1.53 7.02 -6.24
N LYS A 38 -2.24 7.57 -7.23
CA LYS A 38 -3.71 7.55 -7.22
C LYS A 38 -4.19 6.66 -8.33
N LEU A 39 -5.09 5.76 -8.00
CA LEU A 39 -5.70 4.85 -8.96
C LEU A 39 -7.16 5.19 -9.12
N LEU A 40 -7.62 5.24 -10.37
CA LEU A 40 -9.00 5.56 -10.67
C LEU A 40 -9.86 4.31 -10.47
N GLY A 41 -10.88 4.43 -9.65
CA GLY A 41 -11.82 3.34 -9.42
C GLY A 41 -12.98 3.37 -10.41
N ASN A 42 -13.74 2.30 -10.40
CA ASN A 42 -14.92 2.17 -11.28
C ASN A 42 -15.96 3.23 -10.95
N SER A 43 -16.00 3.70 -9.71
CA SER A 43 -16.93 4.75 -9.30
C SER A 43 -16.55 6.12 -9.81
N GLY A 44 -15.37 6.28 -10.38
CA GLY A 44 -14.84 7.58 -10.77
C GLY A 44 -14.02 8.24 -9.69
N THR A 45 -13.92 7.62 -8.53
CA THR A 45 -13.12 8.14 -7.42
C THR A 45 -11.67 7.75 -7.63
N ARG A 46 -10.76 8.68 -7.34
CA ARG A 46 -9.33 8.39 -7.35
C ARG A 46 -8.89 8.04 -5.95
N HIS A 47 -8.29 6.87 -5.82
CA HIS A 47 -7.89 6.34 -4.53
C HIS A 47 -6.39 6.48 -4.35
N GLN A 48 -5.99 7.02 -3.21
CA GLN A 48 -4.57 7.15 -2.85
C GLN A 48 -4.05 5.80 -2.39
N ILE A 49 -2.98 5.33 -3.00
CA ILE A 49 -2.36 4.04 -2.68
C ILE A 49 -0.94 4.31 -2.20
N ASP A 50 -0.58 3.76 -1.05
CA ASP A 50 0.76 3.98 -0.48
C ASP A 50 1.83 3.33 -1.34
N VAL A 51 1.66 2.06 -1.68
CA VAL A 51 2.57 1.34 -2.57
C VAL A 51 1.73 0.52 -3.52
N TYR A 52 1.99 0.68 -4.81
CA TYR A 52 1.31 -0.08 -5.85
C TYR A 52 2.33 -0.97 -6.55
N TRP A 53 2.03 -2.26 -6.65
CA TRP A 53 2.95 -3.25 -7.14
C TRP A 53 2.26 -4.17 -8.13
N GLU A 54 2.82 -4.24 -9.35
CA GLU A 54 2.39 -5.23 -10.33
C GLU A 54 3.53 -6.21 -10.52
N TYR A 55 3.23 -7.47 -10.46
CA TYR A 55 4.23 -8.48 -10.68
C TYR A 55 3.66 -9.65 -11.46
N GLU A 56 4.55 -10.38 -12.12
CA GLU A 56 4.18 -11.56 -12.87
C GLU A 56 4.72 -12.78 -12.17
N LYS A 57 3.87 -13.79 -12.05
CA LYS A 57 4.26 -15.08 -11.50
C LYS A 57 3.52 -16.16 -12.26
N ASP A 58 4.29 -17.13 -12.79
CA ASP A 58 3.73 -18.25 -13.54
C ASP A 58 2.85 -17.78 -14.69
N GLY A 59 3.26 -16.71 -15.35
CA GLY A 59 2.54 -16.19 -16.50
C GLY A 59 1.32 -15.35 -16.18
N GLN A 60 1.05 -15.09 -14.90
CA GLN A 60 -0.09 -14.31 -14.49
C GLN A 60 0.33 -12.99 -13.90
N LEU A 61 -0.39 -11.94 -14.29
CA LEU A 61 -0.14 -10.60 -13.76
C LEU A 61 -0.96 -10.39 -12.49
N HIS A 62 -0.30 -9.91 -11.45
CA HIS A 62 -0.92 -9.59 -10.18
C HIS A 62 -0.79 -8.11 -9.91
N LYS A 63 -1.87 -7.48 -9.47
CA LYS A 63 -1.91 -6.06 -9.11
C LYS A 63 -2.20 -5.97 -7.63
N VAL A 64 -1.32 -5.33 -6.89
CA VAL A 64 -1.40 -5.32 -5.43
C VAL A 64 -1.30 -3.89 -4.92
N ALA A 65 -2.25 -3.51 -4.09
CA ALA A 65 -2.21 -2.26 -3.34
C ALA A 65 -1.75 -2.57 -1.93
N ILE A 66 -0.73 -1.87 -1.47
CA ILE A 66 -0.20 -2.07 -0.13
C ILE A 66 -0.46 -0.80 0.66
N GLU A 67 -1.20 -0.97 1.74
CA GLU A 67 -1.52 0.13 2.63
C GLU A 67 -0.64 0.01 3.87
N CYS A 68 0.09 1.05 4.17
CA CYS A 68 1.02 1.04 5.31
C CYS A 68 0.40 1.85 6.44
N LYS A 69 0.28 1.23 7.60
CA LYS A 69 -0.29 1.85 8.79
C LYS A 69 0.70 1.84 9.92
N ASN A 70 1.04 3.01 10.40
CA ASN A 70 2.01 3.17 11.49
C ASN A 70 1.27 3.64 12.73
N TYR A 71 0.50 2.72 13.33
CA TYR A 71 -0.23 3.02 14.55
C TYR A 71 0.46 2.41 15.75
N SER A 72 0.39 3.10 16.87
CA SER A 72 0.89 2.55 18.11
C SER A 72 -0.06 1.52 18.70
N LYS A 73 -1.29 1.46 18.19
CA LYS A 73 -2.31 0.52 18.65
C LYS A 73 -2.89 -0.20 17.45
N LYS A 74 -3.87 -1.06 17.71
CA LYS A 74 -4.57 -1.75 16.63
C LYS A 74 -5.12 -0.76 15.61
N VAL A 75 -5.10 -1.16 14.36
CA VAL A 75 -5.74 -0.38 13.30
C VAL A 75 -7.24 -0.39 13.52
N PRO A 76 -7.91 0.76 13.55
CA PRO A 76 -9.36 0.79 13.71
C PRO A 76 -10.07 0.07 12.59
N ILE A 77 -11.16 -0.60 12.90
CA ILE A 77 -11.90 -1.38 11.92
C ILE A 77 -12.37 -0.50 10.74
N GLY A 78 -12.65 0.77 11.01
CA GLY A 78 -13.06 1.68 9.95
C GLY A 78 -12.00 1.84 8.86
N LYS A 79 -10.73 1.83 9.25
CA LYS A 79 -9.64 1.93 8.27
C LYS A 79 -9.53 0.67 7.43
N VAL A 80 -9.79 -0.48 8.03
CA VAL A 80 -9.81 -1.74 7.29
C VAL A 80 -10.95 -1.74 6.30
N ARG A 81 -12.13 -1.26 6.71
CA ARG A 81 -13.28 -1.18 5.82
C ARG A 81 -13.04 -0.21 4.69
N ASP A 82 -12.40 0.92 4.97
CA ASP A 82 -12.10 1.91 3.93
C ASP A 82 -11.20 1.28 2.86
N PHE A 83 -10.20 0.54 3.29
CA PHE A 83 -9.30 -0.11 2.35
C PHE A 83 -10.03 -1.18 1.53
N TYR A 84 -10.91 -1.92 2.17
CA TYR A 84 -11.72 -2.91 1.48
C TYR A 84 -12.57 -2.24 0.39
N GLY A 85 -13.11 -1.06 0.70
CA GLY A 85 -13.88 -0.31 -0.29
C GLY A 85 -13.05 0.09 -1.50
N VAL A 86 -11.80 0.46 -1.27
CA VAL A 86 -10.89 0.78 -2.36
C VAL A 86 -10.69 -0.44 -3.26
N LEU A 87 -10.44 -1.60 -2.65
CA LEU A 87 -10.20 -2.82 -3.41
C LEU A 87 -11.45 -3.22 -4.22
N ALA A 88 -12.61 -3.04 -3.63
CA ALA A 88 -13.85 -3.38 -4.32
C ALA A 88 -14.12 -2.45 -5.51
N ASP A 89 -13.59 -1.23 -5.48
CA ASP A 89 -13.82 -0.25 -6.51
C ASP A 89 -12.83 -0.35 -7.68
N ILE A 90 -11.81 -1.19 -7.56
CA ILE A 90 -10.80 -1.35 -8.61
C ILE A 90 -10.71 -2.83 -8.96
N GLU A 91 -11.15 -3.16 -10.15
CA GLU A 91 -11.21 -4.55 -10.57
C GLU A 91 -9.83 -5.20 -10.62
N GLY A 92 -9.72 -6.40 -10.08
CA GLY A 92 -8.48 -7.17 -10.14
C GLY A 92 -7.42 -6.73 -9.15
N LEU A 93 -7.74 -5.81 -8.24
CA LEU A 93 -6.76 -5.31 -7.29
C LEU A 93 -6.80 -6.13 -6.01
N GLN A 94 -5.66 -6.71 -5.65
CA GLN A 94 -5.49 -7.37 -4.36
C GLN A 94 -4.94 -6.37 -3.36
N GLY A 95 -5.15 -6.62 -2.09
CA GLY A 95 -4.72 -5.68 -1.07
C GLY A 95 -3.95 -6.34 0.05
N ILE A 96 -2.94 -5.64 0.53
CA ILE A 96 -2.18 -6.03 1.71
C ILE A 96 -2.10 -4.82 2.62
N MET A 97 -2.44 -5.01 3.88
CA MET A 97 -2.29 -3.94 4.86
C MET A 97 -1.15 -4.33 5.78
N ILE A 98 -0.12 -3.51 5.81
CA ILE A 98 1.04 -3.75 6.66
C ILE A 98 0.99 -2.75 7.80
N THR A 99 1.05 -3.25 9.02
CA THR A 99 0.98 -2.39 10.18
C THR A 99 2.27 -2.49 10.97
N LYS A 100 2.62 -1.38 11.59
CA LYS A 100 3.74 -1.33 12.51
C LYS A 100 3.13 -1.03 13.88
N ALA A 101 2.82 -2.07 14.60
CA ALA A 101 2.27 -1.92 15.93
C ALA A 101 3.38 -1.62 16.91
N GLY A 102 3.12 -0.68 17.79
CA GLY A 102 4.09 -0.28 18.80
C GLY A 102 4.26 -1.26 19.92
#